data_60d60a8b4a4135df91adaf98f4f952b4
#
_entry.id   60d60a8b4a4135df91adaf98f4f952b4
#
_cell.length_a   1.000
_cell.length_b   1.000
_cell.length_c   1.000
_cell.angle_alpha   90.00
_cell.angle_beta   90.00
_cell.angle_gamma   90.00
#
_symmetry.space_group_name_H-M   'P 1'
#
loop_
_entity.id
_entity.type
_entity.pdbx_description
1 polymer ?
#
loop_
_entity_poly.entity_id
_entity_poly.type
_entity_poly.pdbx_seq_one_letter_code
_entity_poly.pdbx_strand_id
1 'polypeptide(L)'
;PHEYGLVILPMTVVKRFHDCLLPTHDAVIEQYEKVKKLAVIDGFLTRASGYQFYNTSRFTFESLLADPDNIEANFRDYLAGFSGNVQDVLAKFDFDNIIRRMVECNSLYLVTKEFNSPKGYLGPDKISAVDCGYIFEDLVKRFSESFGEEAGAHFTSRDIIYLMTDLLLCDAKLDDGNVTVYDMTMGTSQMLSCMEERILSLIHI
;
A
#
# COMPACT_ATOMS: atom_id res chain seq x y z
N PRO A 1 -13.91 7.51 17.73
CA PRO A 1 -14.13 7.38 16.28
C PRO A 1 -12.99 7.96 15.46
N HIS A 2 -12.44 9.14 15.82
CA HIS A 2 -11.38 9.82 15.04
C HIS A 2 -10.06 9.03 14.97
N GLU A 3 -9.69 8.32 16.01
CA GLU A 3 -8.45 7.53 16.06
C GLU A 3 -8.48 6.29 15.17
N TYR A 4 -9.68 5.81 14.80
CA TYR A 4 -9.83 4.65 13.93
C TYR A 4 -9.21 4.88 12.54
N GLY A 5 -9.41 6.06 11.97
CA GLY A 5 -8.85 6.42 10.68
C GLY A 5 -7.34 6.43 10.66
N LEU A 6 -6.74 6.95 11.71
CA LEU A 6 -5.29 7.04 11.85
C LEU A 6 -4.59 5.68 11.94
N VAL A 7 -5.32 4.61 12.31
CA VAL A 7 -4.79 3.26 12.42
C VAL A 7 -5.14 2.42 11.19
N ILE A 8 -6.42 2.43 10.77
CA ILE A 8 -6.91 1.53 9.71
C ILE A 8 -6.24 1.81 8.37
N LEU A 9 -6.10 3.07 7.98
CA LEU A 9 -5.54 3.42 6.69
C LEU A 9 -4.08 2.96 6.54
N PRO A 10 -3.16 3.29 7.46
CA PRO A 10 -1.78 2.79 7.41
C PRO A 10 -1.69 1.27 7.51
N MET A 11 -2.50 0.64 8.36
CA MET A 11 -2.55 -0.82 8.49
C MET A 11 -3.03 -1.50 7.20
N THR A 12 -3.97 -0.89 6.47
CA THR A 12 -4.41 -1.38 5.15
C THR A 12 -3.26 -1.36 4.14
N VAL A 13 -2.45 -0.30 4.14
CA VAL A 13 -1.26 -0.20 3.27
C VAL A 13 -0.24 -1.29 3.61
N VAL A 14 0.09 -1.45 4.90
CA VAL A 14 1.02 -2.52 5.35
C VAL A 14 0.48 -3.90 4.99
N LYS A 15 -0.82 -4.13 5.19
CA LYS A 15 -1.45 -5.40 4.85
C LYS A 15 -1.40 -5.68 3.34
N ARG A 16 -1.63 -4.68 2.50
CA ARG A 16 -1.47 -4.83 1.04
C ARG A 16 -0.06 -5.23 0.67
N PHE A 17 0.96 -4.55 1.20
CA PHE A 17 2.36 -4.92 0.97
C PHE A 17 2.66 -6.35 1.44
N HIS A 18 2.17 -6.71 2.63
CA HIS A 18 2.30 -8.06 3.18
C HIS A 18 1.75 -9.11 2.23
N ASP A 19 0.49 -8.96 1.82
CA ASP A 19 -0.20 -9.97 1.00
C ASP A 19 0.38 -10.07 -0.42
N CYS A 20 0.90 -8.97 -0.97
CA CYS A 20 1.64 -9.00 -2.23
C CYS A 20 2.94 -9.80 -2.12
N LEU A 21 3.66 -9.66 -0.99
CA LEU A 21 4.96 -10.31 -0.79
C LEU A 21 4.84 -11.75 -0.26
N LEU A 22 3.72 -12.12 0.35
CA LEU A 22 3.55 -13.41 1.02
C LEU A 22 3.91 -14.61 0.13
N PRO A 23 3.52 -14.67 -1.16
CA PRO A 23 3.87 -15.80 -2.02
C PRO A 23 5.37 -15.96 -2.29
N THR A 24 6.14 -14.89 -2.19
CA THR A 24 7.59 -14.88 -2.49
C THR A 24 8.45 -14.63 -1.24
N HIS A 25 7.83 -14.56 -0.06
CA HIS A 25 8.49 -14.25 1.20
C HIS A 25 9.72 -15.12 1.45
N ASP A 26 9.58 -16.44 1.38
CA ASP A 26 10.69 -17.37 1.65
C ASP A 26 11.83 -17.21 0.64
N ALA A 27 11.52 -16.97 -0.64
CA ALA A 27 12.52 -16.71 -1.67
C ALA A 27 13.31 -15.42 -1.41
N VAL A 28 12.64 -14.39 -0.91
CA VAL A 28 13.29 -13.12 -0.52
C VAL A 28 14.21 -13.34 0.68
N ILE A 29 13.76 -14.07 1.70
CA ILE A 29 14.59 -14.39 2.89
C ILE A 29 15.82 -15.22 2.48
N GLU A 30 15.63 -16.25 1.67
CA GLU A 30 16.74 -17.07 1.18
C GLU A 30 17.75 -16.24 0.38
N GLN A 31 17.27 -15.38 -0.50
CA GLN A 31 18.11 -14.49 -1.29
C GLN A 31 18.82 -13.46 -0.40
N TYR A 32 18.14 -12.90 0.60
CA TYR A 32 18.72 -11.96 1.56
C TYR A 32 19.89 -12.58 2.30
N GLU A 33 19.77 -13.82 2.81
CA GLU A 33 20.86 -14.51 3.51
C GLU A 33 22.12 -14.66 2.63
N LYS A 34 21.94 -14.81 1.31
CA LYS A 34 23.05 -14.90 0.35
C LYS A 34 23.74 -13.55 0.09
N VAL A 35 22.96 -12.46 0.05
CA VAL A 35 23.44 -11.15 -0.42
C VAL A 35 23.64 -10.12 0.68
N LYS A 36 23.23 -10.35 1.93
CA LYS A 36 23.26 -9.37 3.04
C LYS A 36 24.64 -8.76 3.35
N LYS A 37 25.72 -9.35 2.85
CA LYS A 37 27.08 -8.83 2.99
C LYS A 37 27.51 -7.94 1.84
N LEU A 38 26.71 -7.81 0.80
CA LEU A 38 26.99 -6.96 -0.36
C LEU A 38 26.62 -5.51 -0.05
N ALA A 39 27.29 -4.56 -0.70
CA ALA A 39 27.00 -3.13 -0.53
C ALA A 39 25.67 -2.70 -1.16
N VAL A 40 25.20 -3.42 -2.20
CA VAL A 40 23.94 -3.14 -2.90
C VAL A 40 23.15 -4.44 -3.02
N ILE A 41 21.99 -4.51 -2.40
CA ILE A 41 21.15 -5.72 -2.33
C ILE A 41 19.80 -5.55 -3.01
N ASP A 42 19.33 -4.31 -3.22
CA ASP A 42 17.97 -4.01 -3.69
C ASP A 42 17.61 -4.74 -4.99
N GLY A 43 18.50 -4.70 -6.00
CA GLY A 43 18.25 -5.35 -7.30
C GLY A 43 18.08 -6.87 -7.22
N PHE A 44 18.72 -7.52 -6.22
CA PHE A 44 18.57 -8.96 -6.00
C PHE A 44 17.24 -9.28 -5.30
N LEU A 45 16.85 -8.44 -4.34
CA LEU A 45 15.67 -8.66 -3.51
C LEU A 45 14.38 -8.27 -4.25
N THR A 46 14.40 -7.19 -5.03
CA THR A 46 13.27 -6.83 -5.91
C THR A 46 13.01 -7.88 -6.98
N ARG A 47 14.08 -8.50 -7.53
CA ARG A 47 13.94 -9.63 -8.45
C ARG A 47 13.34 -10.86 -7.76
N ALA A 48 13.74 -11.15 -6.52
CA ALA A 48 13.22 -12.28 -5.75
C ALA A 48 11.76 -12.06 -5.33
N SER A 49 11.39 -10.83 -4.97
CA SER A 49 10.01 -10.49 -4.60
C SER A 49 9.07 -10.42 -5.81
N GLY A 50 9.57 -10.09 -6.99
CA GLY A 50 8.77 -9.78 -8.18
C GLY A 50 8.13 -8.39 -8.16
N TYR A 51 8.46 -7.55 -7.18
CA TYR A 51 7.95 -6.19 -6.99
C TYR A 51 9.11 -5.19 -6.87
N GLN A 52 8.80 -3.89 -6.97
CA GLN A 52 9.76 -2.81 -6.72
C GLN A 52 10.04 -2.60 -5.22
N PHE A 53 9.55 -3.51 -4.38
CA PHE A 53 9.71 -3.51 -2.93
C PHE A 53 9.83 -4.95 -2.42
N TYR A 54 10.35 -5.10 -1.21
CA TYR A 54 10.56 -6.39 -0.55
C TYR A 54 10.48 -6.22 0.98
N ASN A 55 10.49 -7.34 1.70
CA ASN A 55 10.67 -7.37 3.15
C ASN A 55 11.66 -8.46 3.54
N THR A 56 12.67 -8.10 4.33
CA THR A 56 13.73 -9.01 4.81
C THR A 56 13.47 -9.57 6.21
N SER A 57 12.40 -9.16 6.88
CA SER A 57 12.00 -9.72 8.16
C SER A 57 11.45 -11.14 7.97
N ARG A 58 11.71 -12.00 8.92
CA ARG A 58 11.17 -13.37 8.97
C ARG A 58 9.74 -13.44 9.47
N PHE A 59 9.23 -12.32 9.99
CA PHE A 59 7.88 -12.25 10.49
C PHE A 59 6.86 -12.13 9.37
N THR A 60 5.72 -12.79 9.57
CA THR A 60 4.48 -12.64 8.82
C THR A 60 3.39 -12.23 9.80
N PHE A 61 2.22 -11.80 9.34
CA PHE A 61 1.09 -11.51 10.23
C PHE A 61 0.71 -12.73 11.09
N GLU A 62 0.82 -13.93 10.52
CA GLU A 62 0.57 -15.18 11.25
C GLU A 62 1.60 -15.40 12.37
N SER A 63 2.89 -15.26 12.08
CA SER A 63 3.95 -15.46 13.08
C SER A 63 3.95 -14.36 14.15
N LEU A 64 3.55 -13.13 13.82
CA LEU A 64 3.36 -12.06 14.80
C LEU A 64 2.28 -12.43 15.84
N LEU A 65 1.20 -13.05 15.39
CA LEU A 65 0.11 -13.49 16.28
C LEU A 65 0.46 -14.73 17.11
N ALA A 66 1.46 -15.50 16.70
CA ALA A 66 1.93 -16.66 17.44
C ALA A 66 2.71 -16.30 18.72
N ASP A 67 3.20 -15.05 18.83
CA ASP A 67 3.95 -14.54 20.00
C ASP A 67 3.34 -13.21 20.51
N PRO A 68 2.19 -13.28 21.22
CA PRO A 68 1.49 -12.10 21.70
C PRO A 68 2.29 -11.25 22.68
N ASP A 69 3.13 -11.88 23.50
CA ASP A 69 3.89 -11.18 24.54
C ASP A 69 4.97 -10.26 23.96
N ASN A 70 5.51 -10.60 22.80
CA ASN A 70 6.55 -9.83 22.10
C ASN A 70 6.00 -9.13 20.85
N ILE A 71 4.70 -9.03 20.67
CA ILE A 71 4.09 -8.56 19.42
C ILE A 71 4.56 -7.16 19.03
N GLU A 72 4.78 -6.25 19.97
CA GLU A 72 5.28 -4.91 19.66
C GLU A 72 6.69 -4.96 19.06
N ALA A 73 7.61 -5.66 19.71
CA ALA A 73 8.99 -5.77 19.23
C ALA A 73 9.06 -6.47 17.87
N ASN A 74 8.31 -7.56 17.73
CA ASN A 74 8.24 -8.35 16.50
C ASN A 74 7.59 -7.55 15.34
N PHE A 75 6.56 -6.76 15.64
CA PHE A 75 5.90 -5.92 14.63
C PHE A 75 6.82 -4.77 14.17
N ARG A 76 7.59 -4.16 15.08
CA ARG A 76 8.62 -3.16 14.74
C ARG A 76 9.72 -3.75 13.86
N ASP A 77 10.20 -4.96 14.18
CA ASP A 77 11.16 -5.68 13.34
C ASP A 77 10.60 -6.00 11.97
N TYR A 78 9.34 -6.44 11.92
CA TYR A 78 8.63 -6.70 10.67
C TYR A 78 8.58 -5.44 9.79
N LEU A 79 8.23 -4.29 10.34
CA LEU A 79 8.20 -3.02 9.58
C LEU A 79 9.60 -2.57 9.16
N ALA A 80 10.61 -2.74 10.01
CA ALA A 80 12.00 -2.38 9.71
C ALA A 80 12.60 -3.22 8.57
N GLY A 81 12.04 -4.41 8.31
CA GLY A 81 12.48 -5.29 7.22
C GLY A 81 12.08 -4.82 5.82
N PHE A 82 11.16 -3.87 5.68
CA PHE A 82 10.76 -3.36 4.37
C PHE A 82 11.87 -2.57 3.67
N SER A 83 11.87 -2.59 2.35
CA SER A 83 12.76 -1.81 1.48
C SER A 83 12.63 -0.31 1.70
N GLY A 84 13.68 0.46 1.36
CA GLY A 84 13.77 1.91 1.63
C GLY A 84 12.57 2.72 1.12
N ASN A 85 12.09 2.43 -0.09
CA ASN A 85 10.91 3.11 -0.65
C ASN A 85 9.62 2.87 0.16
N VAL A 86 9.45 1.69 0.74
CA VAL A 86 8.32 1.41 1.65
C VAL A 86 8.55 2.08 3.00
N GLN A 87 9.79 2.10 3.53
CA GLN A 87 10.12 2.83 4.75
C GLN A 87 9.77 4.32 4.64
N ASP A 88 10.03 4.96 3.50
CA ASP A 88 9.66 6.34 3.24
C ASP A 88 8.13 6.57 3.31
N VAL A 89 7.35 5.59 2.84
CA VAL A 89 5.89 5.62 2.95
C VAL A 89 5.45 5.46 4.40
N LEU A 90 6.02 4.50 5.14
CA LEU A 90 5.69 4.25 6.54
C LEU A 90 6.04 5.46 7.43
N ALA A 91 7.16 6.13 7.15
CA ALA A 91 7.56 7.35 7.87
C ALA A 91 6.54 8.48 7.69
N LYS A 92 5.96 8.63 6.48
CA LYS A 92 4.92 9.65 6.23
C LYS A 92 3.62 9.39 7.00
N PHE A 93 3.34 8.14 7.35
CA PHE A 93 2.20 7.78 8.21
C PHE A 93 2.50 7.93 9.71
N ASP A 94 3.72 8.27 10.10
CA ASP A 94 4.15 8.29 11.52
C ASP A 94 3.83 6.97 12.25
N PHE A 95 4.24 5.86 11.62
CA PHE A 95 3.86 4.52 12.05
C PHE A 95 4.33 4.20 13.47
N ASP A 96 5.43 4.78 13.93
CA ASP A 96 5.91 4.62 15.30
C ASP A 96 4.90 5.12 16.34
N ASN A 97 4.26 6.26 16.06
CA ASN A 97 3.22 6.81 16.91
C ASN A 97 1.95 5.96 16.90
N ILE A 98 1.62 5.40 15.73
CA ILE A 98 0.48 4.49 15.58
C ILE A 98 0.67 3.23 16.43
N ILE A 99 1.85 2.59 16.35
CA ILE A 99 2.17 1.41 17.15
C ILE A 99 2.08 1.73 18.64
N ARG A 100 2.71 2.84 19.07
CA ARG A 100 2.67 3.25 20.48
C ARG A 100 1.23 3.39 20.99
N ARG A 101 0.35 4.05 20.23
CA ARG A 101 -1.07 4.19 20.58
C ARG A 101 -1.78 2.85 20.66
N MET A 102 -1.55 1.96 19.70
CA MET A 102 -2.14 0.61 19.74
C MET A 102 -1.67 -0.20 20.95
N VAL A 103 -0.42 -0.03 21.38
CA VAL A 103 0.13 -0.69 22.59
C VAL A 103 -0.50 -0.09 23.83
N GLU A 104 -0.55 1.24 23.97
CA GLU A 104 -1.18 1.94 25.10
C GLU A 104 -2.65 1.54 25.29
N CYS A 105 -3.38 1.33 24.18
CA CYS A 105 -4.76 0.87 24.18
C CYS A 105 -4.93 -0.66 24.24
N ASN A 106 -3.83 -1.41 24.33
CA ASN A 106 -3.82 -2.88 24.28
C ASN A 106 -4.56 -3.47 23.07
N SER A 107 -4.46 -2.79 21.92
CA SER A 107 -5.22 -3.12 20.70
C SER A 107 -4.36 -3.68 19.57
N LEU A 108 -3.02 -3.60 19.65
CA LEU A 108 -2.11 -4.03 18.57
C LEU A 108 -2.37 -5.49 18.14
N TYR A 109 -2.48 -6.40 19.10
CA TYR A 109 -2.78 -7.81 18.82
C TYR A 109 -4.13 -7.98 18.12
N LEU A 110 -5.16 -7.31 18.61
CA LEU A 110 -6.52 -7.43 18.07
C LEU A 110 -6.61 -6.87 16.66
N VAL A 111 -6.01 -5.71 16.41
CA VAL A 111 -5.96 -5.09 15.08
C VAL A 111 -5.20 -6.01 14.12
N THR A 112 -4.02 -6.50 14.49
CA THR A 112 -3.24 -7.42 13.66
C THR A 112 -4.02 -8.70 13.35
N LYS A 113 -4.75 -9.23 14.34
CA LYS A 113 -5.59 -10.42 14.19
C LYS A 113 -6.74 -10.20 13.19
N GLU A 114 -7.44 -9.07 13.28
CA GLU A 114 -8.52 -8.75 12.35
C GLU A 114 -7.99 -8.59 10.91
N PHE A 115 -6.85 -7.92 10.73
CA PHE A 115 -6.20 -7.82 9.43
C PHE A 115 -5.68 -9.17 8.90
N ASN A 116 -5.35 -10.13 9.77
CA ASN A 116 -4.97 -11.49 9.35
C ASN A 116 -6.18 -12.42 9.11
N SER A 117 -7.39 -11.93 9.30
CA SER A 117 -8.60 -12.71 9.00
C SER A 117 -8.80 -12.87 7.48
N PRO A 118 -9.57 -13.89 7.04
CA PRO A 118 -9.88 -14.05 5.61
C PRO A 118 -10.59 -12.84 4.99
N LYS A 119 -11.28 -12.03 5.81
CA LYS A 119 -11.93 -10.77 5.37
C LYS A 119 -10.96 -9.62 5.18
N GLY A 120 -9.81 -9.67 5.85
CA GLY A 120 -8.74 -8.67 5.73
C GLY A 120 -7.72 -8.99 4.63
N TYR A 121 -7.94 -10.01 3.81
CA TYR A 121 -7.02 -10.39 2.75
C TYR A 121 -7.06 -9.39 1.60
N LEU A 122 -5.90 -8.88 1.21
CA LEU A 122 -5.70 -7.85 0.18
C LEU A 122 -4.70 -8.30 -0.92
N GLY A 123 -4.52 -9.60 -1.12
CA GLY A 123 -3.58 -10.14 -2.10
C GLY A 123 -4.00 -9.86 -3.55
N PRO A 124 -3.03 -9.79 -4.49
CA PRO A 124 -3.27 -9.40 -5.88
C PRO A 124 -4.06 -10.44 -6.68
N ASP A 125 -4.14 -11.68 -6.18
CA ASP A 125 -4.94 -12.77 -6.75
C ASP A 125 -6.46 -12.58 -6.59
N LYS A 126 -6.90 -11.79 -5.57
CA LYS A 126 -8.30 -11.50 -5.30
C LYS A 126 -8.67 -10.03 -5.44
N ILE A 127 -7.74 -9.15 -5.13
CA ILE A 127 -7.94 -7.70 -5.13
C ILE A 127 -6.96 -7.09 -6.13
N SER A 128 -7.46 -6.64 -7.27
CA SER A 128 -6.64 -5.96 -8.27
C SER A 128 -6.04 -4.66 -7.72
N ALA A 129 -5.09 -4.06 -8.43
CA ALA A 129 -4.55 -2.74 -8.05
C ALA A 129 -5.65 -1.66 -8.08
N VAL A 130 -6.56 -1.75 -9.04
CA VAL A 130 -7.71 -0.84 -9.20
C VAL A 130 -8.67 -1.00 -8.02
N ASP A 131 -9.04 -2.23 -7.65
CA ASP A 131 -9.94 -2.49 -6.51
C ASP A 131 -9.32 -2.03 -5.20
N CYS A 132 -8.00 -2.22 -5.04
CA CYS A 132 -7.26 -1.70 -3.88
C CYS A 132 -7.33 -0.17 -3.81
N GLY A 133 -7.24 0.51 -4.96
CA GLY A 133 -7.47 1.96 -5.08
C GLY A 133 -8.88 2.36 -4.59
N TYR A 134 -9.92 1.65 -5.01
CA TYR A 134 -11.30 1.89 -4.54
C TYR A 134 -11.46 1.71 -3.02
N ILE A 135 -10.86 0.64 -2.46
CA ILE A 135 -10.87 0.41 -1.02
C ILE A 135 -10.22 1.59 -0.28
N PHE A 136 -9.06 2.03 -0.77
CA PHE A 136 -8.32 3.12 -0.17
C PHE A 136 -9.09 4.44 -0.24
N GLU A 137 -9.72 4.74 -1.38
CA GLU A 137 -10.57 5.90 -1.58
C GLU A 137 -11.78 5.91 -0.63
N ASP A 138 -12.48 4.77 -0.50
CA ASP A 138 -13.62 4.65 0.43
C ASP A 138 -13.20 4.86 1.88
N LEU A 139 -12.03 4.33 2.27
CA LEU A 139 -11.46 4.56 3.60
C LEU A 139 -11.18 6.05 3.82
N VAL A 140 -10.47 6.72 2.91
CA VAL A 140 -10.17 8.15 3.03
C VAL A 140 -11.46 8.98 3.12
N LYS A 141 -12.47 8.66 2.29
CA LYS A 141 -13.78 9.32 2.32
C LYS A 141 -14.45 9.18 3.68
N ARG A 142 -14.56 7.96 4.21
CA ARG A 142 -15.17 7.69 5.51
C ARG A 142 -14.45 8.41 6.66
N PHE A 143 -13.13 8.56 6.53
CA PHE A 143 -12.35 9.29 7.53
C PHE A 143 -12.61 10.80 7.45
N SER A 144 -12.60 11.39 6.25
CA SER A 144 -12.92 12.80 6.08
C SER A 144 -14.32 13.14 6.62
N GLU A 145 -15.31 12.30 6.34
CA GLU A 145 -16.66 12.42 6.91
C GLU A 145 -16.66 12.37 8.45
N SER A 146 -15.82 11.50 9.04
CA SER A 146 -15.73 11.39 10.50
C SER A 146 -15.08 12.61 11.18
N PHE A 147 -14.28 13.39 10.45
CA PHE A 147 -13.69 14.64 10.91
C PHE A 147 -14.60 15.86 10.71
N GLY A 148 -15.79 15.68 10.10
CA GLY A 148 -16.72 16.76 9.80
C GLY A 148 -16.27 17.63 8.63
N GLU A 149 -15.28 17.17 7.85
CA GLU A 149 -14.89 17.79 6.60
C GLU A 149 -15.90 17.43 5.51
N GLU A 150 -16.24 18.39 4.64
CA GLU A 150 -17.11 18.08 3.51
C GLU A 150 -16.43 17.02 2.63
N ALA A 151 -17.07 15.86 2.48
CA ALA A 151 -16.55 14.73 1.71
C ALA A 151 -16.17 15.09 0.26
N GLY A 152 -16.76 16.16 -0.28
CA GLY A 152 -16.46 16.69 -1.61
C GLY A 152 -15.19 17.54 -1.71
N ALA A 153 -14.59 17.96 -0.59
CA ALA A 153 -13.43 18.85 -0.61
C ALA A 153 -12.14 18.13 -1.06
N HIS A 154 -12.10 16.81 -0.98
CA HIS A 154 -10.89 16.02 -1.25
C HIS A 154 -11.08 14.94 -2.33
N PHE A 155 -12.26 14.88 -2.95
CA PHE A 155 -12.61 13.77 -3.82
C PHE A 155 -13.24 14.22 -5.13
N THR A 156 -12.62 13.81 -6.25
CA THR A 156 -13.24 13.89 -7.57
C THR A 156 -13.81 12.53 -7.94
N SER A 157 -15.09 12.46 -8.34
CA SER A 157 -15.70 11.19 -8.76
C SER A 157 -14.93 10.58 -9.93
N ARG A 158 -14.72 9.27 -9.90
CA ARG A 158 -14.04 8.55 -10.98
C ARG A 158 -14.75 8.69 -12.33
N ASP A 159 -16.06 8.76 -12.35
CA ASP A 159 -16.81 8.98 -13.59
C ASP A 159 -16.43 10.32 -14.26
N ILE A 160 -16.23 11.36 -13.45
CA ILE A 160 -15.75 12.66 -13.93
C ILE A 160 -14.30 12.53 -14.42
N ILE A 161 -13.45 11.83 -13.68
CA ILE A 161 -12.05 11.61 -14.06
C ILE A 161 -11.95 10.84 -15.36
N TYR A 162 -12.72 9.76 -15.54
CA TYR A 162 -12.75 9.02 -16.80
C TYR A 162 -13.23 9.89 -17.96
N LEU A 163 -14.29 10.67 -17.77
CA LEU A 163 -14.73 11.61 -18.79
C LEU A 163 -13.64 12.61 -19.18
N MET A 164 -12.97 13.21 -18.19
CA MET A 164 -11.87 14.16 -18.43
C MET A 164 -10.70 13.46 -19.15
N THR A 165 -10.35 12.25 -18.73
CA THR A 165 -9.29 11.45 -19.34
C THR A 165 -9.63 11.10 -20.80
N ASP A 166 -10.83 10.63 -21.07
CA ASP A 166 -11.29 10.29 -22.41
C ASP A 166 -11.30 11.52 -23.33
N LEU A 167 -11.70 12.68 -22.82
CA LEU A 167 -11.63 13.94 -23.57
C LEU A 167 -10.19 14.38 -23.87
N LEU A 168 -9.28 14.23 -22.93
CA LEU A 168 -7.86 14.56 -23.11
C LEU A 168 -7.16 13.61 -24.11
N LEU A 169 -7.58 12.35 -24.14
CA LEU A 169 -6.96 11.32 -24.98
C LEU A 169 -7.62 11.16 -26.34
N CYS A 170 -8.81 11.77 -26.60
CA CYS A 170 -9.55 11.56 -27.85
C CYS A 170 -8.75 11.89 -29.11
N ASP A 171 -7.87 12.88 -29.05
CA ASP A 171 -7.00 13.31 -30.16
C ASP A 171 -5.51 13.05 -29.88
N ALA A 172 -5.17 12.36 -28.78
CA ALA A 172 -3.79 12.11 -28.41
C ALA A 172 -3.18 11.05 -29.33
N LYS A 173 -2.01 11.39 -29.91
CA LYS A 173 -1.20 10.41 -30.64
C LYS A 173 -0.31 9.68 -29.65
N LEU A 174 -0.63 8.41 -29.41
CA LEU A 174 0.09 7.55 -28.46
C LEU A 174 1.16 6.68 -29.16
N ASP A 175 1.55 7.06 -30.38
CA ASP A 175 2.38 6.24 -31.28
C ASP A 175 3.83 6.05 -30.80
N ASP A 176 4.35 6.95 -29.96
CA ASP A 176 5.77 6.96 -29.57
C ASP A 176 6.07 6.13 -28.30
N GLY A 177 5.09 5.46 -27.72
CA GLY A 177 5.25 4.60 -26.53
C GLY A 177 5.61 5.32 -25.23
N ASN A 178 5.88 6.64 -25.26
CA ASN A 178 6.17 7.45 -24.09
C ASN A 178 5.14 8.57 -23.96
N VAL A 179 4.35 8.51 -22.88
CA VAL A 179 3.37 9.54 -22.56
C VAL A 179 3.75 10.17 -21.22
N THR A 180 3.91 11.50 -21.20
CA THR A 180 4.13 12.26 -19.98
C THR A 180 2.82 12.90 -19.55
N VAL A 181 2.40 12.59 -18.34
CA VAL A 181 1.18 13.16 -17.74
C VAL A 181 1.58 14.01 -16.53
N TYR A 182 0.98 15.19 -16.43
CA TYR A 182 1.21 16.12 -15.33
C TYR A 182 -0.13 16.64 -14.79
N ASP A 183 -0.32 16.47 -13.49
CA ASP A 183 -1.45 17.04 -12.75
C ASP A 183 -0.91 18.05 -11.73
N MET A 184 -1.19 19.34 -11.96
CA MET A 184 -0.75 20.44 -11.08
C MET A 184 -1.52 20.51 -9.76
N THR A 185 -2.62 19.78 -9.65
CA THR A 185 -3.51 19.75 -8.49
C THR A 185 -3.69 18.32 -7.97
N MET A 186 -2.66 17.53 -8.09
CA MET A 186 -2.61 16.08 -7.98
C MET A 186 -3.43 15.46 -6.81
N GLY A 187 -3.54 16.15 -5.66
CA GLY A 187 -4.25 15.61 -4.50
C GLY A 187 -3.79 14.20 -4.13
N THR A 188 -4.71 13.23 -4.23
CA THR A 188 -4.43 11.80 -3.99
C THR A 188 -3.87 11.06 -5.21
N SER A 189 -3.51 11.75 -6.29
CA SER A 189 -3.04 11.17 -7.57
C SER A 189 -4.07 10.32 -8.31
N GLN A 190 -5.33 10.39 -7.95
CA GLN A 190 -6.39 9.57 -8.55
C GLN A 190 -6.54 9.82 -10.05
N MET A 191 -6.44 11.09 -10.49
CA MET A 191 -6.47 11.46 -11.90
C MET A 191 -5.34 10.79 -12.68
N LEU A 192 -4.11 10.84 -12.15
CA LEU A 192 -2.93 10.23 -12.78
C LEU A 192 -3.07 8.71 -12.90
N SER A 193 -3.55 8.03 -11.84
CA SER A 193 -3.75 6.59 -11.85
C SER A 193 -4.82 6.15 -12.86
N CYS A 194 -5.94 6.87 -12.94
CA CYS A 194 -6.99 6.58 -13.92
C CYS A 194 -6.53 6.85 -15.35
N MET A 195 -5.71 7.89 -15.56
CA MET A 195 -5.16 8.22 -16.87
C MET A 195 -4.14 7.15 -17.33
N GLU A 196 -3.27 6.68 -16.42
CA GLU A 196 -2.36 5.57 -16.70
C GLU A 196 -3.13 4.31 -17.13
N GLU A 197 -4.16 3.92 -16.39
CA GLU A 197 -5.02 2.78 -16.71
C GLU A 197 -5.64 2.92 -18.12
N ARG A 198 -6.15 4.13 -18.44
CA ARG A 198 -6.76 4.41 -19.76
C ARG A 198 -5.74 4.34 -20.89
N ILE A 199 -4.57 4.95 -20.71
CA ILE A 199 -3.49 4.93 -21.70
C ILE A 199 -3.06 3.48 -21.96
N LEU A 200 -2.81 2.70 -20.90
CA LEU A 200 -2.42 1.30 -21.05
C LEU A 200 -3.50 0.47 -21.78
N SER A 201 -4.78 0.75 -21.53
CA SER A 201 -5.87 0.07 -22.24
C SER A 201 -5.93 0.41 -23.73
N LEU A 202 -5.50 1.61 -24.13
CA LEU A 202 -5.47 2.06 -25.53
C LEU A 202 -4.24 1.56 -26.30
N ILE A 203 -3.12 1.36 -25.63
CA ILE A 203 -1.87 0.87 -26.26
C ILE A 203 -1.93 -0.65 -26.48
N HIS A 204 -2.72 -1.38 -25.71
CA HIS A 204 -2.83 -2.85 -25.80
C HIS A 204 -3.96 -3.35 -26.72
N ILE A 205 -4.62 -2.45 -27.46
CA ILE A 205 -5.56 -2.79 -28.54
C ILE A 205 -4.82 -2.84 -29.88
#